data_3deef0463d78b9b9ad362b14d2774907
#
_entry.id   3deef0463d78b9b9ad362b14d2774907
#
_cell.length_a   1.000
_cell.length_b   1.000
_cell.length_c   1.000
_cell.angle_alpha   90.00
_cell.angle_beta   90.00
_cell.angle_gamma   90.00
#
_symmetry.space_group_name_H-M   'P 1'
#
loop_
_entity.id
_entity.type
_entity.pdbx_description
1 polymer ?
#
loop_
_entity_poly.entity_id
_entity_poly.type
_entity_poly.pdbx_seq_one_letter_code
_entity_poly.pdbx_strand_id
1 'polypeptide(L)'
;MKLFETRTAPNPRRVRMFLAEKGLLDQIELVQVDIEKGENLSPEFVARNPMKKVPVLELEDGTCVAETMAICRYFEESYPDTPSLLGESPLEKALVEQWLRWIEFYFMMPTGMCFQHTTGYFKDRMNPIKEWGEECGQGVDKFMHFLNKQLEGKEYLCCDRFTAVDINSYFRQADADAS
;
A
#
# COMPACT_ATOMS: atom_id res chain seq x y z
N MET A 1 16.83 -1.57 -11.28
CA MET A 1 16.02 -0.94 -10.19
C MET A 1 15.81 -1.94 -9.06
N LYS A 2 15.72 -1.47 -7.79
CA LYS A 2 15.52 -2.31 -6.60
C LYS A 2 14.32 -1.83 -5.80
N LEU A 3 13.48 -2.77 -5.36
CA LEU A 3 12.37 -2.47 -4.44
C LEU A 3 12.72 -3.03 -3.05
N PHE A 4 13.04 -2.15 -2.12
CA PHE A 4 13.24 -2.50 -0.71
C PHE A 4 11.88 -2.72 -0.05
N GLU A 5 11.67 -3.94 0.46
CA GLU A 5 10.35 -4.36 0.92
C GLU A 5 10.40 -5.31 2.12
N THR A 6 9.26 -5.51 2.76
CA THR A 6 9.00 -6.63 3.66
C THR A 6 7.87 -7.45 3.06
N ARG A 7 8.12 -8.74 2.78
CA ARG A 7 7.21 -9.60 2.01
C ARG A 7 5.78 -9.66 2.57
N THR A 8 5.65 -9.68 3.88
CA THR A 8 4.36 -9.79 4.59
C THR A 8 3.64 -8.45 4.75
N ALA A 9 4.36 -7.33 4.61
CA ALA A 9 3.78 -6.01 4.81
C ALA A 9 2.78 -5.63 3.71
N PRO A 10 1.64 -4.99 4.04
CA PRO A 10 0.59 -4.68 3.07
C PRO A 10 1.03 -3.66 2.02
N ASN A 11 1.79 -2.64 2.39
CA ASN A 11 2.21 -1.57 1.48
C ASN A 11 3.10 -2.07 0.33
N PRO A 12 4.19 -2.82 0.58
CA PRO A 12 4.98 -3.42 -0.49
C PRO A 12 4.18 -4.39 -1.35
N ARG A 13 3.25 -5.17 -0.76
CA ARG A 13 2.39 -6.09 -1.51
C ARG A 13 1.62 -5.35 -2.60
N ARG A 14 1.06 -4.17 -2.31
CA ARG A 14 0.32 -3.36 -3.29
C ARG A 14 1.20 -2.95 -4.47
N VAL A 15 2.47 -2.58 -4.22
CA VAL A 15 3.43 -2.30 -5.30
C VAL A 15 3.69 -3.54 -6.14
N ARG A 16 3.91 -4.70 -5.51
CA ARG A 16 4.12 -5.96 -6.26
C ARG A 16 2.90 -6.34 -7.10
N MET A 17 1.69 -6.20 -6.56
CA MET A 17 0.46 -6.45 -7.34
C MET A 17 0.37 -5.50 -8.53
N PHE A 18 0.62 -4.21 -8.33
CA PHE A 18 0.65 -3.21 -9.39
C PHE A 18 1.67 -3.55 -10.49
N LEU A 19 2.88 -3.93 -10.09
CA LEU A 19 3.94 -4.35 -11.03
C LEU A 19 3.58 -5.65 -11.77
N ALA A 20 2.96 -6.60 -11.10
CA ALA A 20 2.51 -7.85 -11.72
C ALA A 20 1.44 -7.61 -12.78
N GLU A 21 0.44 -6.78 -12.49
CA GLU A 21 -0.61 -6.39 -13.45
C GLU A 21 -0.05 -5.66 -14.68
N LYS A 22 1.04 -4.91 -14.50
CA LYS A 22 1.75 -4.25 -15.60
C LYS A 22 2.75 -5.18 -16.33
N GLY A 23 2.96 -6.41 -15.86
CA GLY A 23 3.97 -7.33 -16.42
C GLY A 23 5.41 -6.90 -16.15
N LEU A 24 5.65 -6.12 -15.11
CA LEU A 24 6.97 -5.54 -14.78
C LEU A 24 7.65 -6.17 -13.57
N LEU A 25 6.96 -7.02 -12.80
CA LEU A 25 7.47 -7.51 -11.52
C LEU A 25 8.82 -8.24 -11.64
N ASP A 26 8.97 -9.07 -12.68
CA ASP A 26 10.18 -9.87 -12.90
C ASP A 26 11.41 -9.03 -13.31
N GLN A 27 11.20 -7.75 -13.65
CA GLN A 27 12.27 -6.82 -14.01
C GLN A 27 12.82 -6.05 -12.80
N ILE A 28 12.24 -6.26 -11.61
CA ILE A 28 12.58 -5.51 -10.39
C ILE A 28 13.22 -6.44 -9.37
N GLU A 29 14.41 -6.10 -8.91
CA GLU A 29 15.07 -6.81 -7.81
C GLU A 29 14.34 -6.52 -6.49
N LEU A 30 13.81 -7.56 -5.84
CA LEU A 30 13.15 -7.44 -4.53
C LEU A 30 14.16 -7.62 -3.41
N VAL A 31 14.44 -6.56 -2.66
CA VAL A 31 15.38 -6.56 -1.53
C VAL A 31 14.60 -6.61 -0.23
N GLN A 32 14.76 -7.71 0.52
CA GLN A 32 14.03 -7.86 1.79
C GLN A 32 14.64 -7.00 2.89
N VAL A 33 13.77 -6.34 3.65
CA VAL A 33 14.09 -5.53 4.82
C VAL A 33 13.38 -6.12 6.03
N ASP A 34 14.15 -6.60 7.01
CA ASP A 34 13.62 -7.15 8.25
C ASP A 34 13.24 -6.01 9.21
N ILE A 35 11.96 -5.62 9.17
CA ILE A 35 11.44 -4.56 10.04
C ILE A 35 11.35 -4.98 11.51
N GLU A 36 11.28 -6.28 11.80
CA GLU A 36 11.26 -6.79 13.18
C GLU A 36 12.62 -6.60 13.83
N LYS A 37 13.70 -6.89 13.09
CA LYS A 37 15.07 -6.62 13.54
C LYS A 37 15.47 -5.15 13.46
N GLY A 38 14.62 -4.30 12.89
CA GLY A 38 14.88 -2.87 12.81
C GLY A 38 15.84 -2.46 11.68
N GLU A 39 16.01 -3.29 10.63
CA GLU A 39 16.85 -2.92 9.48
C GLU A 39 16.42 -1.61 8.81
N ASN A 40 15.12 -1.32 8.85
CA ASN A 40 14.58 -0.04 8.38
C ASN A 40 14.99 1.18 9.24
N LEU A 41 15.66 0.97 10.36
CA LEU A 41 16.18 2.02 11.24
C LEU A 41 17.68 2.24 11.04
N SER A 42 18.34 1.43 10.22
CA SER A 42 19.77 1.58 9.92
C SER A 42 20.07 2.91 9.20
N PRO A 43 21.26 3.49 9.40
CA PRO A 43 21.64 4.73 8.70
C PRO A 43 21.52 4.62 7.18
N GLU A 44 21.85 3.45 6.62
CA GLU A 44 21.77 3.20 5.19
C GLU A 44 20.33 3.21 4.68
N PHE A 45 19.41 2.59 5.42
CA PHE A 45 17.99 2.63 5.02
C PHE A 45 17.38 4.02 5.23
N VAL A 46 17.75 4.71 6.32
CA VAL A 46 17.28 6.08 6.59
C VAL A 46 17.74 7.05 5.50
N ALA A 47 18.94 6.86 4.93
CA ALA A 47 19.40 7.65 3.78
C ALA A 47 18.53 7.46 2.53
N ARG A 48 17.93 6.26 2.34
CA ARG A 48 16.96 6.00 1.25
C ARG A 48 15.58 6.56 1.55
N ASN A 49 15.12 6.39 2.79
CA ASN A 49 13.81 6.89 3.22
C ASN A 49 13.87 7.41 4.67
N PRO A 50 13.89 8.73 4.88
CA PRO A 50 13.93 9.34 6.21
C PRO A 50 12.70 9.01 7.05
N MET A 51 11.58 8.58 6.43
CA MET A 51 10.37 8.13 7.12
C MET A 51 10.49 6.71 7.68
N LYS A 52 11.59 5.97 7.35
CA LYS A 52 11.88 4.63 7.89
C LYS A 52 10.78 3.60 7.60
N LYS A 53 10.13 3.74 6.45
CA LYS A 53 9.01 2.87 6.01
C LYS A 53 9.38 2.13 4.74
N VAL A 54 8.79 0.96 4.55
CA VAL A 54 8.79 0.21 3.30
C VAL A 54 7.42 0.36 2.63
N PRO A 55 7.34 0.33 1.29
CA PRO A 55 8.41 0.11 0.31
C PRO A 55 9.25 1.35 -0.01
N VAL A 56 10.44 1.12 -0.60
CA VAL A 56 11.25 2.15 -1.25
C VAL A 56 11.75 1.61 -2.58
N LEU A 57 11.57 2.34 -3.65
CA LEU A 57 12.15 2.06 -4.96
C LEU A 57 13.46 2.83 -5.10
N GLU A 58 14.56 2.11 -5.38
CA GLU A 58 15.85 2.70 -5.74
C GLU A 58 16.06 2.52 -7.24
N LEU A 59 16.24 3.63 -7.95
CA LEU A 59 16.50 3.67 -9.38
C LEU A 59 17.98 3.35 -9.67
N GLU A 60 18.33 3.21 -10.94
CA GLU A 60 19.72 2.87 -11.36
C GLU A 60 20.73 3.99 -11.05
N ASP A 61 20.27 5.22 -11.02
CA ASP A 61 21.09 6.40 -10.66
C ASP A 61 21.20 6.65 -9.15
N GLY A 62 20.58 5.76 -8.33
CA GLY A 62 20.53 5.88 -6.88
C GLY A 62 19.40 6.77 -6.33
N THR A 63 18.59 7.35 -7.19
CA THR A 63 17.40 8.11 -6.75
C THR A 63 16.42 7.17 -6.05
N CYS A 64 15.95 7.58 -4.88
CA CYS A 64 14.98 6.81 -4.09
C CYS A 64 13.60 7.45 -4.12
N VAL A 65 12.58 6.63 -4.41
CA VAL A 65 11.16 7.01 -4.35
C VAL A 65 10.50 6.19 -3.25
N ALA A 66 9.94 6.87 -2.27
CA ALA A 66 9.13 6.27 -1.21
C ALA A 66 7.64 6.51 -1.48
N GLU A 67 6.78 5.92 -0.62
CA GLU A 67 5.33 5.89 -0.70
C GLU A 67 4.78 4.98 -1.82
N THR A 68 3.86 4.09 -1.43
CA THR A 68 3.27 3.08 -2.32
C THR A 68 2.74 3.68 -3.62
N MET A 69 1.92 4.73 -3.51
CA MET A 69 1.28 5.32 -4.68
C MET A 69 2.22 6.20 -5.51
N ALA A 70 3.28 6.77 -4.91
CA ALA A 70 4.32 7.47 -5.66
C ALA A 70 5.14 6.49 -6.51
N ILE A 71 5.46 5.33 -5.96
CA ILE A 71 6.14 4.25 -6.70
C ILE A 71 5.24 3.74 -7.84
N CYS A 72 3.97 3.46 -7.58
CA CYS A 72 3.02 3.07 -8.63
C CYS A 72 2.90 4.14 -9.73
N ARG A 73 2.84 5.41 -9.36
CA ARG A 73 2.82 6.54 -10.30
C ARG A 73 4.07 6.57 -11.18
N TYR A 74 5.24 6.38 -10.59
CA TYR A 74 6.48 6.30 -11.35
C TYR A 74 6.42 5.24 -12.45
N PHE A 75 5.97 4.03 -12.12
CA PHE A 75 5.84 2.94 -13.11
C PHE A 75 4.73 3.19 -14.12
N GLU A 76 3.62 3.80 -13.73
CA GLU A 76 2.54 4.17 -14.65
C GLU A 76 3.04 5.10 -15.75
N GLU A 77 3.76 6.15 -15.36
CA GLU A 77 4.25 7.17 -16.29
C GLU A 77 5.48 6.71 -17.10
N SER A 78 6.32 5.83 -16.50
CA SER A 78 7.54 5.35 -17.17
C SER A 78 7.28 4.23 -18.19
N TYR A 79 6.15 3.53 -18.08
CA TYR A 79 5.80 2.38 -18.93
C TYR A 79 4.40 2.55 -19.54
N PRO A 80 4.20 3.55 -20.44
CA PRO A 80 2.88 3.88 -20.97
C PRO A 80 2.29 2.79 -21.89
N ASP A 81 3.12 1.89 -22.43
CA ASP A 81 2.67 0.79 -23.29
C ASP A 81 2.14 -0.43 -22.50
N THR A 82 2.14 -0.37 -21.17
CA THR A 82 1.56 -1.40 -20.30
C THR A 82 0.12 -1.03 -19.90
N PRO A 83 -0.68 -1.98 -19.34
CA PRO A 83 -2.04 -1.66 -18.90
C PRO A 83 -2.10 -0.44 -17.98
N SER A 84 -2.97 0.52 -18.29
CA SER A 84 -3.18 1.69 -17.44
C SER A 84 -3.99 1.32 -16.19
N LEU A 85 -3.42 1.56 -15.02
CA LEU A 85 -4.03 1.28 -13.72
C LEU A 85 -4.39 2.55 -12.94
N LEU A 86 -3.93 3.72 -13.38
CA LEU A 86 -4.20 5.01 -12.74
C LEU A 86 -5.12 5.93 -13.56
N GLY A 87 -5.81 5.37 -14.56
CA GLY A 87 -6.78 6.08 -15.40
C GLY A 87 -6.18 6.61 -16.71
N GLU A 88 -6.97 6.59 -17.77
CA GLU A 88 -6.57 7.00 -19.11
C GLU A 88 -6.97 8.46 -19.40
N SER A 89 -8.24 8.78 -19.21
CA SER A 89 -8.75 10.14 -19.40
C SER A 89 -8.51 11.02 -18.17
N PRO A 90 -8.53 12.35 -18.30
CA PRO A 90 -8.45 13.25 -17.14
C PRO A 90 -9.49 12.96 -16.07
N LEU A 91 -10.72 12.59 -16.45
CA LEU A 91 -11.79 12.26 -15.51
C LEU A 91 -11.49 10.95 -14.78
N GLU A 92 -11.07 9.90 -15.49
CA GLU A 92 -10.69 8.64 -14.85
C GLU A 92 -9.54 8.83 -13.87
N LYS A 93 -8.49 9.56 -14.27
CA LYS A 93 -7.36 9.89 -13.38
C LYS A 93 -7.82 10.58 -12.10
N ALA A 94 -8.76 11.50 -12.21
CA ALA A 94 -9.33 12.20 -11.05
C ALA A 94 -10.16 11.27 -10.16
N LEU A 95 -10.97 10.39 -10.76
CA LEU A 95 -11.80 9.43 -10.01
C LEU A 95 -10.94 8.38 -9.32
N VAL A 96 -9.93 7.84 -10.00
CA VAL A 96 -8.96 6.89 -9.40
C VAL A 96 -8.23 7.54 -8.23
N GLU A 97 -7.72 8.77 -8.41
CA GLU A 97 -7.06 9.50 -7.32
C GLU A 97 -7.99 9.76 -6.14
N GLN A 98 -9.24 10.16 -6.38
CA GLN A 98 -10.25 10.32 -5.33
C GLN A 98 -10.45 9.04 -4.52
N TRP A 99 -10.64 7.90 -5.19
CA TRP A 99 -10.80 6.60 -4.54
C TRP A 99 -9.56 6.20 -3.75
N LEU A 100 -8.37 6.40 -4.31
CA LEU A 100 -7.11 6.11 -3.63
C LEU A 100 -6.95 6.94 -2.35
N ARG A 101 -7.36 8.23 -2.35
CA ARG A 101 -7.37 9.06 -1.13
C ARG A 101 -8.37 8.55 -0.10
N TRP A 102 -9.58 8.15 -0.52
CA TRP A 102 -10.56 7.58 0.40
C TRP A 102 -10.05 6.29 1.04
N ILE A 103 -9.51 5.37 0.25
CA ILE A 103 -8.94 4.10 0.76
C ILE A 103 -7.77 4.39 1.70
N GLU A 104 -6.88 5.31 1.34
CA GLU A 104 -5.73 5.64 2.18
C GLU A 104 -6.13 6.21 3.54
N PHE A 105 -7.01 7.21 3.56
CA PHE A 105 -7.37 7.93 4.78
C PHE A 105 -8.41 7.21 5.63
N TYR A 106 -9.35 6.50 5.03
CA TYR A 106 -10.46 5.88 5.75
C TYR A 106 -10.32 4.37 5.93
N PHE A 107 -9.37 3.74 5.25
CA PHE A 107 -9.13 2.31 5.37
C PHE A 107 -7.68 1.97 5.77
N MET A 108 -6.71 2.29 4.92
CA MET A 108 -5.31 1.85 5.13
C MET A 108 -4.67 2.46 6.37
N MET A 109 -4.79 3.78 6.54
CA MET A 109 -4.22 4.48 7.69
C MET A 109 -4.91 4.05 8.99
N PRO A 110 -6.25 4.03 9.13
CA PRO A 110 -6.91 3.55 10.33
C PRO A 110 -6.62 2.07 10.63
N THR A 111 -6.52 1.20 9.62
CA THR A 111 -6.12 -0.21 9.82
C THR A 111 -4.71 -0.30 10.43
N GLY A 112 -3.77 0.48 9.91
CA GLY A 112 -2.42 0.56 10.45
C GLY A 112 -2.40 1.07 11.89
N MET A 113 -3.19 2.10 12.21
CA MET A 113 -3.32 2.63 13.57
C MET A 113 -3.99 1.61 14.51
N CYS A 114 -5.06 0.96 14.08
CA CYS A 114 -5.69 -0.11 14.84
C CYS A 114 -4.66 -1.18 15.20
N PHE A 115 -3.95 -1.73 14.21
CA PHE A 115 -2.91 -2.74 14.44
C PHE A 115 -1.83 -2.26 15.41
N GLN A 116 -1.25 -1.07 15.19
CA GLN A 116 -0.14 -0.57 16.00
C GLN A 116 -0.54 -0.31 17.44
N HIS A 117 -1.75 0.19 17.69
CA HIS A 117 -2.21 0.60 19.00
C HIS A 117 -2.89 -0.52 19.81
N THR A 118 -3.39 -1.59 19.14
CA THR A 118 -4.07 -2.70 19.86
C THR A 118 -3.20 -3.93 20.05
N THR A 119 -2.27 -4.23 19.12
CA THR A 119 -1.48 -5.48 19.18
C THR A 119 -0.22 -5.36 20.04
N GLY A 120 0.29 -4.15 20.25
CA GLY A 120 1.59 -3.94 20.91
C GLY A 120 2.80 -4.39 20.08
N TYR A 121 2.62 -4.70 18.78
CA TYR A 121 3.70 -5.18 17.89
C TYR A 121 4.90 -4.22 17.86
N PHE A 122 4.67 -2.91 17.93
CA PHE A 122 5.69 -1.88 17.94
C PHE A 122 5.90 -1.21 19.30
N LYS A 123 5.53 -1.86 20.41
CA LYS A 123 5.63 -1.29 21.77
C LYS A 123 7.03 -0.78 22.14
N ASP A 124 8.08 -1.33 21.52
CA ASP A 124 9.47 -0.91 21.74
C ASP A 124 9.84 0.39 21.03
N ARG A 125 8.98 0.87 20.12
CA ARG A 125 9.23 2.02 19.24
C ARG A 125 8.18 3.12 19.36
N MET A 126 7.06 2.84 20.03
CA MET A 126 5.96 3.76 20.23
C MET A 126 5.21 3.46 21.53
N ASN A 127 4.46 4.44 22.03
CA ASN A 127 3.54 4.23 23.14
C ASN A 127 2.15 3.88 22.58
N PRO A 128 1.66 2.63 22.72
CA PRO A 128 0.33 2.25 22.22
C PRO A 128 -0.78 2.94 23.04
N ILE A 129 -1.78 3.46 22.35
CA ILE A 129 -3.00 4.02 22.94
C ILE A 129 -4.16 3.14 22.47
N LYS A 130 -4.58 2.21 23.32
CA LYS A 130 -5.55 1.16 22.96
C LYS A 130 -6.88 1.74 22.49
N GLU A 131 -7.41 2.73 23.20
CA GLU A 131 -8.68 3.37 22.88
C GLU A 131 -8.67 4.02 21.49
N TRP A 132 -7.54 4.63 21.13
CA TRP A 132 -7.37 5.17 19.76
C TRP A 132 -7.36 4.07 18.70
N GLY A 133 -6.67 2.96 18.96
CA GLY A 133 -6.67 1.80 18.08
C GLY A 133 -8.06 1.21 17.88
N GLU A 134 -8.86 1.10 18.94
CA GLU A 134 -10.23 0.59 18.90
C GLU A 134 -11.16 1.54 18.09
N GLU A 135 -11.03 2.85 18.27
CA GLU A 135 -11.79 3.83 17.47
C GLU A 135 -11.42 3.76 15.98
N CYS A 136 -10.12 3.61 15.66
CA CYS A 136 -9.67 3.39 14.29
C CYS A 136 -10.26 2.11 13.70
N GLY A 137 -10.34 1.02 14.48
CA GLY A 137 -10.98 -0.24 14.05
C GLY A 137 -12.46 -0.06 13.70
N GLN A 138 -13.22 0.66 14.52
CA GLN A 138 -14.62 0.98 14.21
C GLN A 138 -14.75 1.83 12.93
N GLY A 139 -13.78 2.73 12.68
CA GLY A 139 -13.71 3.49 11.44
C GLY A 139 -13.52 2.59 10.21
N VAL A 140 -12.64 1.59 10.33
CA VAL A 140 -12.43 0.57 9.29
C VAL A 140 -13.71 -0.20 9.00
N ASP A 141 -14.43 -0.67 10.02
CA ASP A 141 -15.69 -1.40 9.84
C ASP A 141 -16.73 -0.56 9.10
N LYS A 142 -16.89 0.71 9.47
CA LYS A 142 -17.77 1.64 8.77
C LYS A 142 -17.39 1.80 7.30
N PHE A 143 -16.10 1.91 7.00
CA PHE A 143 -15.61 2.04 5.63
C PHE A 143 -15.80 0.75 4.82
N MET A 144 -15.63 -0.42 5.43
CA MET A 144 -15.93 -1.72 4.78
C MET A 144 -17.39 -1.83 4.39
N HIS A 145 -18.33 -1.39 5.25
CA HIS A 145 -19.75 -1.32 4.88
C HIS A 145 -20.01 -0.36 3.71
N PHE A 146 -19.33 0.79 3.68
CA PHE A 146 -19.38 1.69 2.55
C PHE A 146 -18.86 1.03 1.26
N LEU A 147 -17.70 0.35 1.31
CA LEU A 147 -17.13 -0.37 0.15
C LEU A 147 -18.10 -1.43 -0.38
N ASN A 148 -18.67 -2.25 0.49
CA ASN A 148 -19.64 -3.26 0.11
C ASN A 148 -20.83 -2.65 -0.66
N LYS A 149 -21.35 -1.53 -0.15
CA LYS A 149 -22.44 -0.81 -0.82
C LYS A 149 -22.01 -0.26 -2.20
N GLN A 150 -20.77 0.22 -2.32
CA GLN A 150 -20.26 0.74 -3.60
C GLN A 150 -20.04 -0.37 -4.64
N LEU A 151 -19.81 -1.61 -4.21
CA LEU A 151 -19.61 -2.78 -5.06
C LEU A 151 -20.94 -3.48 -5.45
N GLU A 152 -22.08 -3.09 -4.88
CA GLU A 152 -23.37 -3.70 -5.24
C GLU A 152 -23.62 -3.60 -6.75
N GLY A 153 -23.69 -4.76 -7.42
CA GLY A 153 -23.89 -4.87 -8.87
C GLY A 153 -22.72 -4.43 -9.73
N LYS A 154 -21.53 -4.27 -9.16
CA LYS A 154 -20.30 -3.90 -9.88
C LYS A 154 -19.21 -4.93 -9.66
N GLU A 155 -18.37 -5.12 -10.68
CA GLU A 155 -17.17 -5.94 -10.60
C GLU A 155 -15.97 -5.14 -10.05
N TYR A 156 -15.90 -3.84 -10.33
CA TYR A 156 -14.81 -2.95 -9.94
C TYR A 156 -15.33 -1.71 -9.22
N LEU A 157 -14.49 -1.15 -8.34
CA LEU A 157 -14.85 0.06 -7.57
C LEU A 157 -14.89 1.33 -8.43
N CYS A 158 -14.07 1.39 -9.46
CA CYS A 158 -13.88 2.58 -10.28
C CYS A 158 -13.71 2.23 -11.77
N CYS A 159 -14.21 3.09 -12.65
CA CYS A 159 -13.93 3.07 -14.10
C CYS A 159 -14.39 1.81 -14.87
N ASP A 160 -15.29 1.01 -14.32
CA ASP A 160 -15.82 -0.25 -14.88
C ASP A 160 -14.73 -1.20 -15.41
N ARG A 161 -13.52 -1.12 -14.85
CA ARG A 161 -12.36 -1.96 -15.13
C ARG A 161 -11.43 -2.03 -13.93
N PHE A 162 -10.55 -3.05 -13.93
CA PHE A 162 -9.54 -3.21 -12.89
C PHE A 162 -8.55 -2.04 -12.87
N THR A 163 -8.31 -1.46 -11.70
CA THR A 163 -7.42 -0.33 -11.47
C THR A 163 -6.62 -0.48 -10.17
N ALA A 164 -5.74 0.48 -9.91
CA ALA A 164 -5.05 0.56 -8.63
C ALA A 164 -6.01 0.72 -7.43
N VAL A 165 -7.25 1.16 -7.66
CA VAL A 165 -8.29 1.24 -6.62
C VAL A 165 -8.59 -0.15 -6.07
N ASP A 166 -8.76 -1.14 -6.95
CA ASP A 166 -9.06 -2.52 -6.58
C ASP A 166 -7.88 -3.16 -5.85
N ILE A 167 -6.64 -2.93 -6.32
CA ILE A 167 -5.41 -3.37 -5.64
C ILE A 167 -5.34 -2.80 -4.22
N ASN A 168 -5.68 -1.53 -4.03
CA ASN A 168 -5.57 -0.85 -2.75
C ASN A 168 -6.71 -1.20 -1.78
N SER A 169 -7.87 -1.63 -2.30
CA SER A 169 -8.99 -2.13 -1.50
C SER A 169 -8.85 -3.62 -1.14
N TYR A 170 -7.94 -4.36 -1.77
CA TYR A 170 -7.71 -5.76 -1.49
C TYR A 170 -7.00 -5.94 -0.14
N PHE A 171 -7.72 -6.43 0.84
CA PHE A 171 -7.20 -6.82 2.14
C PHE A 171 -7.38 -8.33 2.32
N ARG A 172 -6.30 -9.09 2.24
CA ARG A 172 -6.33 -10.46 2.70
C ARG A 172 -6.32 -10.44 4.23
N GLN A 173 -7.40 -10.90 4.85
CA GLN A 173 -7.39 -11.27 6.24
C GLN A 173 -6.20 -12.21 6.45
N ALA A 174 -5.27 -11.87 7.34
CA ALA A 174 -4.17 -12.75 7.68
C ALA A 174 -4.78 -14.09 8.12
N ASP A 175 -4.25 -15.17 7.54
CA ASP A 175 -4.80 -16.51 7.61
C ASP A 175 -5.33 -16.84 9.01
N ALA A 176 -6.65 -16.91 9.15
CA ALA A 176 -7.32 -17.49 10.30
C ALA A 176 -7.19 -19.03 10.31
N ASP A 177 -6.46 -19.59 9.35
CA ASP A 177 -6.30 -21.02 9.11
C ASP A 177 -4.88 -21.52 9.40
N ALA A 178 -4.13 -20.85 10.26
CA ALA A 178 -2.88 -21.38 10.82
C ALA A 178 -3.12 -21.85 12.26
N SER A 179 -3.93 -22.90 12.44
CA SER A 179 -4.02 -23.70 13.66
C SER A 179 -3.81 -25.16 13.34
#